data_e4599604face08ca2cf136d7c80bc0d3
#
_entry.id   e4599604face08ca2cf136d7c80bc0d3
#
_cell.length_a   1.000
_cell.length_b   1.000
_cell.length_c   1.000
_cell.angle_alpha   90.00
_cell.angle_beta   90.00
_cell.angle_gamma   90.00
#
_symmetry.space_group_name_H-M   'P 1'
#
loop_
_entity.id
_entity.type
_entity.pdbx_description
1 polymer ?
#
loop_
_entity_poly.entity_id
_entity_poly.type
_entity_poly.pdbx_seq_one_letter_code
_entity_poly.pdbx_strand_id
1 'polypeptide(L)'
;MNLSNFILDASPFVESNPSLSESKIQWMYALVAPFPTVADGVTLDQLHLAWTEGTLLNGMPLLMDESTRAALTVLWDAPAANAIRIVPTGELLNQAWSESARAIIPFEEIQPKWKVLTIDGQSPIRKNFDASSYPLIVDFTLQSSTNSLLSNSPISNYDSSKLTTVILTGVTALVRATAVTMEYKGVTYPGEKIRDVLREADIAHISNEIPFFTGCEFPKPDATGPLVFCSDPKYIELLTDVGADVIELTGNHFADRGAQGMLETIEIYRQHDLPYFGGGADLNDSLEPALFEINGNKIAFIGCNKPDVDRFPTARDFRPGAAPCDFEYLAQKIAELKSQGYVVVSTFQWNESYDSRPSPQQMTDFRLMADSGASIVSGSQAHYPQMMEFYGGAFIHYGLGNLFFDQMGDQDWMPPGIRREFYDRYVVYDGKLISVELVTGILEDYSRPRLMTDDERHGFLQDYFFYSGWTDLVSTPTATITPTLTPMSIPSFVGTPAP
;
A
#
# COMPACT_ATOMS: atom_id res chain seq x y z
N MET A 1 -26.36 -1.37 -10.60
CA MET A 1 -27.69 -0.83 -11.00
C MET A 1 -27.42 0.51 -11.65
N ASN A 2 -27.79 0.72 -12.89
CA ASN A 2 -27.49 1.97 -13.60
C ASN A 2 -28.65 2.95 -13.31
N LEU A 3 -28.41 3.97 -12.48
CA LEU A 3 -29.40 4.97 -12.06
C LEU A 3 -29.81 5.95 -13.18
N SER A 4 -29.20 5.86 -14.36
CA SER A 4 -29.50 6.73 -15.50
C SER A 4 -30.95 6.65 -16.04
N ASN A 5 -31.78 5.74 -15.50
CA ASN A 5 -33.18 5.58 -15.88
C ASN A 5 -34.19 6.01 -14.79
N PHE A 6 -33.71 6.61 -13.68
CA PHE A 6 -34.61 7.12 -12.65
C PHE A 6 -34.65 8.63 -12.68
N ILE A 7 -35.86 9.18 -12.80
CA ILE A 7 -36.09 10.61 -12.58
C ILE A 7 -35.96 10.85 -11.09
N LEU A 8 -34.79 11.36 -10.66
CA LEU A 8 -34.54 11.83 -9.29
C LEU A 8 -35.16 13.24 -9.18
N ASP A 9 -36.34 13.32 -8.56
CA ASP A 9 -36.90 14.61 -8.19
C ASP A 9 -36.29 15.06 -6.84
N ALA A 10 -35.28 15.93 -6.91
CA ALA A 10 -34.58 16.50 -5.77
C ALA A 10 -35.29 17.76 -5.24
N SER A 11 -36.59 17.71 -5.07
CA SER A 11 -37.37 18.83 -4.48
C SER A 11 -37.47 18.65 -2.96
N PRO A 12 -37.05 19.64 -2.14
CA PRO A 12 -37.13 19.55 -0.67
C PRO A 12 -38.55 19.61 -0.09
N PHE A 13 -39.57 19.80 -0.86
CA PHE A 13 -40.98 19.80 -0.45
C PHE A 13 -41.89 19.24 -1.52
N VAL A 14 -42.15 17.92 -1.47
CA VAL A 14 -43.35 17.35 -2.11
C VAL A 14 -44.37 17.04 -1.01
N GLU A 15 -45.58 17.55 -1.13
CA GLU A 15 -46.70 17.15 -0.27
C GLU A 15 -46.78 15.61 -0.26
N SER A 16 -46.67 15.00 0.94
CA SER A 16 -46.71 13.57 1.12
C SER A 16 -48.00 12.98 0.59
N ASN A 17 -47.94 12.25 -0.50
CA ASN A 17 -49.04 11.47 -1.00
C ASN A 17 -49.11 10.16 -0.18
N PRO A 18 -50.14 9.93 0.67
CA PRO A 18 -50.14 8.83 1.64
C PRO A 18 -50.19 7.42 1.02
N SER A 19 -50.17 7.31 -0.32
CA SER A 19 -50.17 6.03 -1.03
C SER A 19 -48.81 5.62 -1.58
N LEU A 20 -47.75 6.41 -1.39
CA LEU A 20 -46.39 6.13 -1.87
C LEU A 20 -45.51 5.68 -0.71
N SER A 21 -44.73 4.62 -0.89
CA SER A 21 -43.66 4.23 0.03
C SER A 21 -42.42 5.04 -0.28
N GLU A 22 -41.78 5.57 0.76
CA GLU A 22 -40.52 6.31 0.66
C GLU A 22 -39.34 5.39 1.02
N SER A 23 -38.33 5.35 0.16
CA SER A 23 -37.05 4.71 0.44
C SER A 23 -35.97 5.78 0.51
N LYS A 24 -35.14 5.75 1.56
CA LYS A 24 -33.97 6.63 1.65
C LYS A 24 -32.84 6.07 0.81
N ILE A 25 -32.20 6.92 0.06
CA ILE A 25 -30.99 6.63 -0.72
C ILE A 25 -29.89 7.56 -0.17
N GLN A 26 -28.75 6.99 0.16
CA GLN A 26 -27.60 7.73 0.64
C GLN A 26 -26.43 7.52 -0.32
N TRP A 27 -26.01 8.59 -1.00
CA TRP A 27 -24.95 8.52 -2.00
C TRP A 27 -23.69 9.21 -1.52
N MET A 28 -22.59 8.47 -1.50
CA MET A 28 -21.29 8.94 -1.07
C MET A 28 -20.45 9.38 -2.26
N TYR A 29 -19.78 10.51 -2.11
CA TYR A 29 -18.80 11.04 -3.04
C TYR A 29 -17.43 11.11 -2.37
N ALA A 30 -16.37 11.10 -3.18
CA ALA A 30 -15.00 11.24 -2.72
C ALA A 30 -14.33 12.44 -3.38
N LEU A 31 -13.57 13.20 -2.60
CA LEU A 31 -12.64 14.18 -3.13
C LEU A 31 -11.37 13.44 -3.55
N VAL A 32 -10.97 13.62 -4.82
CA VAL A 32 -9.85 12.90 -5.40
C VAL A 32 -8.90 13.84 -6.14
N ALA A 33 -7.69 13.36 -6.34
CA ALA A 33 -6.66 13.98 -7.17
C ALA A 33 -6.00 12.93 -8.04
N PRO A 34 -5.23 13.27 -9.08
CA PRO A 34 -4.33 12.35 -9.74
C PRO A 34 -3.40 11.68 -8.73
N PHE A 35 -3.12 10.38 -8.92
CA PHE A 35 -2.30 9.59 -7.98
C PHE A 35 -1.00 10.29 -7.55
N PRO A 36 -0.16 10.89 -8.44
CA PRO A 36 1.09 11.54 -8.05
C PRO A 36 0.87 12.94 -7.42
N THR A 37 -0.14 13.05 -6.57
CA THR A 37 -0.39 14.27 -5.78
C THR A 37 0.24 14.11 -4.41
N VAL A 38 1.08 15.06 -3.98
CA VAL A 38 1.75 15.01 -2.67
C VAL A 38 0.77 15.32 -1.52
N ALA A 39 -0.09 16.34 -1.69
CA ALA A 39 -1.07 16.73 -0.67
C ALA A 39 -2.00 15.55 -0.31
N ASP A 40 -2.29 15.36 0.99
CA ASP A 40 -3.10 14.25 1.49
C ASP A 40 -4.56 14.63 1.77
N GLY A 41 -4.86 15.92 1.86
CA GLY A 41 -6.21 16.35 2.16
C GLY A 41 -6.40 17.86 2.08
N VAL A 42 -7.61 18.24 2.44
CA VAL A 42 -8.07 19.63 2.56
C VAL A 42 -8.95 19.77 3.81
N THR A 43 -9.23 21.00 4.21
CA THR A 43 -10.30 21.27 5.18
C THR A 43 -11.64 21.42 4.47
N LEU A 44 -12.73 21.20 5.21
CA LEU A 44 -14.08 21.46 4.71
C LEU A 44 -14.27 22.92 4.31
N ASP A 45 -13.69 23.85 5.08
CA ASP A 45 -13.72 25.28 4.75
C ASP A 45 -13.04 25.58 3.41
N GLN A 46 -11.90 24.98 3.12
CA GLN A 46 -11.24 25.12 1.81
C GLN A 46 -12.12 24.60 0.69
N LEU A 47 -12.78 23.48 0.89
CA LEU A 47 -13.67 22.88 -0.11
C LEU A 47 -14.93 23.75 -0.32
N HIS A 48 -15.52 24.29 0.77
CA HIS A 48 -16.64 25.23 0.68
C HIS A 48 -16.25 26.54 -0.03
N LEU A 49 -15.07 27.10 0.24
CA LEU A 49 -14.60 28.30 -0.48
C LEU A 49 -14.37 28.01 -1.96
N ALA A 50 -13.91 26.82 -2.30
CA ALA A 50 -13.81 26.43 -3.71
C ALA A 50 -15.18 26.35 -4.39
N TRP A 51 -16.22 25.88 -3.67
CA TRP A 51 -17.59 25.80 -4.18
C TRP A 51 -18.27 27.19 -4.26
N THR A 52 -18.19 27.98 -3.19
CA THR A 52 -18.97 29.24 -3.03
C THR A 52 -18.30 30.46 -3.64
N GLU A 53 -16.98 30.47 -3.79
CA GLU A 53 -16.21 31.62 -4.27
C GLU A 53 -15.33 31.30 -5.50
N GLY A 54 -15.21 30.03 -5.88
CA GLY A 54 -14.34 29.60 -6.98
C GLY A 54 -12.85 29.68 -6.67
N THR A 55 -12.47 29.60 -5.38
CA THR A 55 -11.08 29.53 -5.00
C THR A 55 -10.45 28.22 -5.46
N LEU A 56 -9.15 28.26 -5.81
CA LEU A 56 -8.43 27.05 -6.20
C LEU A 56 -8.19 26.14 -4.98
N LEU A 57 -8.51 24.86 -5.12
CA LEU A 57 -8.31 23.87 -4.06
C LEU A 57 -6.86 23.36 -4.08
N ASN A 58 -6.05 23.73 -3.09
CA ASN A 58 -4.60 23.53 -3.11
C ASN A 58 -3.93 24.06 -4.39
N GLY A 59 -4.38 25.23 -4.87
CA GLY A 59 -3.87 25.86 -6.08
C GLY A 59 -4.39 25.27 -7.40
N MET A 60 -5.31 24.29 -7.35
CA MET A 60 -5.79 23.55 -8.51
C MET A 60 -7.30 23.70 -8.72
N PRO A 61 -7.79 23.62 -9.96
CA PRO A 61 -9.22 23.71 -10.25
C PRO A 61 -9.98 22.48 -9.74
N LEU A 62 -11.27 22.68 -9.43
CA LEU A 62 -12.17 21.60 -9.02
C LEU A 62 -13.03 21.15 -10.21
N LEU A 63 -12.96 19.85 -10.53
CA LEU A 63 -13.69 19.21 -11.62
C LEU A 63 -14.75 18.26 -11.06
N MET A 64 -15.83 18.08 -11.80
CA MET A 64 -16.79 17.02 -11.58
C MET A 64 -17.68 16.85 -12.82
N ASP A 65 -18.45 15.79 -12.86
CA ASP A 65 -19.49 15.67 -13.86
C ASP A 65 -20.77 16.42 -13.46
N GLU A 66 -21.70 16.55 -14.40
CA GLU A 66 -22.95 17.30 -14.21
C GLU A 66 -23.84 16.64 -13.15
N SER A 67 -23.86 15.30 -13.06
CA SER A 67 -24.65 14.59 -12.04
C SER A 67 -24.15 14.82 -10.63
N THR A 68 -22.84 14.81 -10.44
CA THR A 68 -22.19 15.13 -9.17
C THR A 68 -22.45 16.59 -8.77
N ARG A 69 -22.33 17.53 -9.72
CA ARG A 69 -22.65 18.94 -9.46
C ARG A 69 -24.12 19.11 -9.02
N ALA A 70 -25.06 18.46 -9.73
CA ALA A 70 -26.47 18.53 -9.38
C ALA A 70 -26.74 17.96 -7.98
N ALA A 71 -26.14 16.83 -7.62
CA ALA A 71 -26.26 16.23 -6.30
C ALA A 71 -25.72 17.15 -5.19
N LEU A 72 -24.52 17.69 -5.36
CA LEU A 72 -23.90 18.58 -4.36
C LEU A 72 -24.63 19.95 -4.28
N THR A 73 -25.31 20.38 -5.33
CA THR A 73 -26.18 21.58 -5.28
C THR A 73 -27.34 21.39 -4.30
N VAL A 74 -27.82 20.17 -4.10
CA VAL A 74 -28.84 19.87 -3.06
C VAL A 74 -28.26 20.05 -1.65
N LEU A 75 -26.99 19.74 -1.49
CA LEU A 75 -26.29 19.80 -0.20
C LEU A 75 -25.81 21.23 0.16
N TRP A 76 -25.30 21.98 -0.83
CA TRP A 76 -24.55 23.24 -0.62
C TRP A 76 -25.08 24.43 -1.40
N ASP A 77 -26.28 24.35 -1.96
CA ASP A 77 -26.83 25.31 -2.92
C ASP A 77 -25.98 25.41 -4.22
N ALA A 78 -26.33 26.32 -5.10
CA ALA A 78 -25.66 26.48 -6.40
C ALA A 78 -24.21 27.01 -6.20
N PRO A 79 -23.22 26.42 -6.89
CA PRO A 79 -21.85 26.91 -6.81
C PRO A 79 -21.72 28.30 -7.45
N ALA A 80 -20.69 29.05 -7.06
CA ALA A 80 -20.36 30.32 -7.71
C ALA A 80 -20.09 30.12 -9.21
N ALA A 81 -20.35 31.17 -9.98
CA ALA A 81 -20.08 31.12 -11.42
C ALA A 81 -18.60 30.81 -11.69
N ASN A 82 -18.34 29.79 -12.51
CA ASN A 82 -17.00 29.29 -12.85
C ASN A 82 -16.21 28.66 -11.68
N ALA A 83 -16.81 28.43 -10.53
CA ALA A 83 -16.17 27.74 -9.40
C ALA A 83 -15.84 26.29 -9.74
N ILE A 84 -16.70 25.65 -10.49
CA ILE A 84 -16.62 24.24 -10.88
C ILE A 84 -16.52 24.13 -12.39
N ARG A 85 -15.61 23.28 -12.85
CA ARG A 85 -15.56 22.91 -14.27
C ARG A 85 -16.20 21.56 -14.49
N ILE A 86 -17.20 21.54 -15.36
CA ILE A 86 -17.93 20.31 -15.71
C ILE A 86 -17.17 19.56 -16.79
N VAL A 87 -16.94 18.28 -16.54
CA VAL A 87 -16.24 17.35 -17.44
C VAL A 87 -17.05 16.05 -17.50
N PRO A 88 -17.27 15.46 -18.69
CA PRO A 88 -17.94 14.16 -18.79
C PRO A 88 -17.24 13.10 -17.95
N THR A 89 -18.00 12.21 -17.28
CA THR A 89 -17.47 11.17 -16.37
C THR A 89 -16.33 10.38 -16.99
N GLY A 90 -16.46 9.93 -18.25
CA GLY A 90 -15.44 9.14 -18.95
C GLY A 90 -14.13 9.89 -19.28
N GLU A 91 -14.13 11.23 -19.21
CA GLU A 91 -12.97 12.08 -19.49
C GLU A 91 -12.35 12.66 -18.21
N LEU A 92 -13.05 12.57 -17.07
CA LEU A 92 -12.72 13.26 -15.84
C LEU A 92 -11.32 12.91 -15.32
N LEU A 93 -10.98 11.62 -15.29
CA LEU A 93 -9.64 11.17 -14.88
C LEU A 93 -8.54 11.74 -15.78
N ASN A 94 -8.70 11.61 -17.09
CA ASN A 94 -7.70 12.08 -18.05
C ASN A 94 -7.50 13.60 -17.96
N GLN A 95 -8.61 14.33 -17.82
CA GLN A 95 -8.57 15.78 -17.69
C GLN A 95 -7.88 16.20 -16.38
N ALA A 96 -8.24 15.56 -15.26
CA ALA A 96 -7.59 15.83 -13.97
C ALA A 96 -6.08 15.53 -14.01
N TRP A 97 -5.67 14.43 -14.65
CA TRP A 97 -4.26 14.09 -14.81
C TRP A 97 -3.51 15.12 -15.67
N SER A 98 -4.08 15.58 -16.79
CA SER A 98 -3.44 16.56 -17.67
C SER A 98 -3.26 17.93 -17.02
N GLU A 99 -4.06 18.27 -16.01
CA GLU A 99 -4.09 19.60 -15.41
C GLU A 99 -3.75 19.60 -13.92
N SER A 100 -3.41 18.43 -13.36
CA SER A 100 -3.22 18.23 -11.91
C SER A 100 -4.43 18.63 -11.05
N ALA A 101 -5.63 18.63 -11.66
CA ALA A 101 -6.85 19.13 -11.04
C ALA A 101 -7.35 18.23 -9.90
N ARG A 102 -8.17 18.80 -9.01
CA ARG A 102 -8.95 18.06 -8.03
C ARG A 102 -10.29 17.68 -8.62
N ALA A 103 -10.88 16.57 -8.17
CA ALA A 103 -12.22 16.21 -8.62
C ALA A 103 -13.06 15.69 -7.45
N ILE A 104 -14.40 15.82 -7.58
CA ILE A 104 -15.33 15.07 -6.74
C ILE A 104 -16.02 14.06 -7.65
N ILE A 105 -16.01 12.81 -7.22
CA ILE A 105 -16.58 11.68 -7.95
C ILE A 105 -17.46 10.82 -7.03
N PRO A 106 -18.45 10.08 -7.55
CA PRO A 106 -19.13 9.04 -6.79
C PRO A 106 -18.14 7.98 -6.28
N PHE A 107 -18.43 7.40 -5.10
CA PHE A 107 -17.51 6.42 -4.47
C PHE A 107 -17.21 5.23 -5.40
N GLU A 108 -18.18 4.73 -6.14
CA GLU A 108 -18.04 3.61 -7.08
C GLU A 108 -17.13 3.88 -8.29
N GLU A 109 -16.79 5.16 -8.54
CA GLU A 109 -15.88 5.57 -9.62
C GLU A 109 -14.41 5.66 -9.16
N ILE A 110 -14.15 5.38 -7.87
CA ILE A 110 -12.78 5.36 -7.36
C ILE A 110 -12.01 4.21 -8.03
N GLN A 111 -10.82 4.53 -8.53
CA GLN A 111 -9.89 3.58 -9.14
C GLN A 111 -8.44 3.93 -8.77
N PRO A 112 -7.47 3.00 -8.89
CA PRO A 112 -6.11 3.20 -8.37
C PRO A 112 -5.35 4.42 -8.89
N LYS A 113 -5.73 4.94 -10.05
CA LYS A 113 -5.15 6.17 -10.61
C LYS A 113 -5.63 7.45 -9.92
N TRP A 114 -6.64 7.35 -9.07
CA TRP A 114 -7.05 8.41 -8.18
C TRP A 114 -6.39 8.27 -6.81
N LYS A 115 -5.87 9.36 -6.27
CA LYS A 115 -5.58 9.52 -4.85
C LYS A 115 -6.82 10.09 -4.18
N VAL A 116 -7.36 9.37 -3.20
CA VAL A 116 -8.46 9.89 -2.38
C VAL A 116 -7.89 10.86 -1.35
N LEU A 117 -8.37 12.09 -1.37
CA LEU A 117 -7.96 13.13 -0.42
C LEU A 117 -8.87 13.10 0.81
N THR A 118 -8.29 13.33 1.98
CA THR A 118 -9.07 13.52 3.21
C THR A 118 -9.75 14.88 3.23
N ILE A 119 -10.91 14.95 3.89
CA ILE A 119 -11.58 16.22 4.25
C ILE A 119 -11.62 16.25 5.77
N ASP A 120 -10.95 17.22 6.40
CA ASP A 120 -10.75 17.29 7.86
C ASP A 120 -10.24 15.96 8.45
N GLY A 121 -9.36 15.27 7.73
CA GLY A 121 -8.79 13.98 8.11
C GLY A 121 -9.70 12.76 7.88
N GLN A 122 -10.94 12.95 7.42
CA GLN A 122 -11.86 11.86 7.10
C GLN A 122 -11.70 11.37 5.66
N SER A 123 -11.74 10.05 5.45
CA SER A 123 -11.67 9.45 4.12
C SER A 123 -12.49 8.17 4.04
N PRO A 124 -13.31 7.98 2.98
CA PRO A 124 -14.18 6.81 2.85
C PRO A 124 -13.42 5.50 2.57
N ILE A 125 -12.12 5.56 2.34
CA ILE A 125 -11.27 4.39 2.15
C ILE A 125 -10.48 4.01 3.42
N ARG A 126 -10.86 4.54 4.59
CA ARG A 126 -10.23 4.23 5.88
C ARG A 126 -11.16 3.43 6.79
N LYS A 127 -10.59 2.51 7.59
CA LYS A 127 -11.35 1.66 8.53
C LYS A 127 -12.05 2.46 9.63
N ASN A 128 -11.45 3.56 10.09
CA ASN A 128 -12.00 4.43 11.12
C ASN A 128 -12.91 5.54 10.57
N PHE A 129 -13.35 5.40 9.33
CA PHE A 129 -14.22 6.35 8.67
C PHE A 129 -15.62 6.41 9.32
N ASP A 130 -16.06 7.62 9.67
CA ASP A 130 -17.40 7.87 10.16
C ASP A 130 -18.27 8.56 9.09
N ALA A 131 -19.09 7.76 8.43
CA ALA A 131 -20.00 8.23 7.39
C ALA A 131 -21.00 9.30 7.92
N SER A 132 -21.34 9.29 9.21
CA SER A 132 -22.32 10.23 9.77
C SER A 132 -21.82 11.68 9.82
N SER A 133 -20.52 11.88 9.82
CA SER A 133 -19.86 13.19 9.88
C SER A 133 -19.18 13.59 8.55
N TYR A 134 -19.23 12.73 7.54
CA TYR A 134 -18.55 13.01 6.27
C TYR A 134 -19.34 13.97 5.37
N PRO A 135 -18.73 15.08 4.89
CA PRO A 135 -19.47 16.17 4.26
C PRO A 135 -19.92 15.90 2.81
N LEU A 136 -19.45 14.82 2.17
CA LEU A 136 -19.79 14.46 0.80
C LEU A 136 -20.77 13.28 0.72
N ILE A 137 -21.75 13.26 1.61
CA ILE A 137 -22.88 12.32 1.56
C ILE A 137 -24.14 13.10 1.24
N VAL A 138 -24.84 12.66 0.21
CA VAL A 138 -26.10 13.27 -0.23
C VAL A 138 -27.25 12.29 -0.01
N ASP A 139 -28.26 12.74 0.72
CA ASP A 139 -29.47 11.97 0.97
C ASP A 139 -30.53 12.32 -0.10
N PHE A 140 -31.08 11.27 -0.70
CA PHE A 140 -32.19 11.38 -1.64
C PHE A 140 -33.40 10.59 -1.12
N THR A 141 -34.58 11.02 -1.47
CA THR A 141 -35.82 10.29 -1.21
C THR A 141 -36.38 9.75 -2.50
N LEU A 142 -36.53 8.43 -2.58
CA LEU A 142 -37.19 7.78 -3.71
C LEU A 142 -38.64 7.50 -3.32
N GLN A 143 -39.60 8.10 -4.08
CA GLN A 143 -41.01 7.76 -3.93
C GLN A 143 -41.38 6.66 -4.93
N SER A 144 -41.94 5.56 -4.42
CA SER A 144 -42.35 4.42 -5.23
C SER A 144 -43.79 4.05 -4.96
N SER A 145 -44.53 3.79 -6.04
CA SER A 145 -45.91 3.29 -5.97
C SER A 145 -46.02 1.79 -5.69
N THR A 146 -44.91 1.09 -5.57
CA THR A 146 -44.86 -0.34 -5.29
C THR A 146 -44.12 -0.63 -3.97
N ASN A 147 -44.76 -1.35 -3.05
CA ASN A 147 -44.23 -1.75 -1.74
C ASN A 147 -43.00 -2.73 -1.81
N SER A 148 -42.47 -3.01 -3.00
CA SER A 148 -41.44 -4.05 -3.19
C SER A 148 -40.01 -3.60 -2.89
N LEU A 149 -39.76 -2.33 -2.52
CA LEU A 149 -38.43 -1.78 -2.28
C LEU A 149 -38.18 -1.41 -0.80
N LEU A 150 -39.04 -1.82 0.12
CA LEU A 150 -38.86 -1.52 1.55
C LEU A 150 -37.71 -2.37 2.12
N SER A 151 -36.50 -1.88 1.98
CA SER A 151 -35.36 -2.27 2.82
C SER A 151 -35.37 -1.39 4.05
N ASN A 152 -35.11 -1.97 5.23
CA ASN A 152 -34.94 -1.21 6.49
C ASN A 152 -33.64 -0.38 6.52
N SER A 153 -32.77 -0.57 5.54
CA SER A 153 -31.50 0.17 5.38
C SER A 153 -31.57 1.04 4.13
N PRO A 154 -30.99 2.24 4.14
CA PRO A 154 -30.89 3.07 2.95
C PRO A 154 -30.12 2.34 1.84
N ILE A 155 -30.55 2.56 0.60
CA ILE A 155 -29.77 2.15 -0.57
C ILE A 155 -28.52 3.05 -0.61
N SER A 156 -27.33 2.48 -0.69
CA SER A 156 -26.09 3.23 -0.74
C SER A 156 -25.13 2.64 -1.79
N ASN A 157 -24.27 3.51 -2.34
CA ASN A 157 -23.13 3.10 -3.16
C ASN A 157 -21.89 2.72 -2.29
N TYR A 158 -22.00 2.83 -0.97
CA TYR A 158 -20.94 2.54 -0.03
C TYR A 158 -21.42 1.54 1.05
N ASP A 159 -20.57 0.57 1.32
CA ASP A 159 -20.73 -0.41 2.39
C ASP A 159 -19.35 -0.69 3.02
N SER A 160 -19.11 -0.15 4.20
CA SER A 160 -17.82 -0.30 4.91
C SER A 160 -17.44 -1.75 5.18
N SER A 161 -18.41 -2.68 5.24
CA SER A 161 -18.15 -4.10 5.46
C SER A 161 -17.49 -4.80 4.27
N LYS A 162 -17.42 -4.14 3.11
CA LYS A 162 -16.77 -4.65 1.88
C LYS A 162 -15.37 -4.10 1.67
N LEU A 163 -14.85 -3.28 2.58
CA LEU A 163 -13.55 -2.67 2.46
C LEU A 163 -12.49 -3.54 3.13
N THR A 164 -11.42 -3.86 2.41
CA THR A 164 -10.25 -4.59 2.92
C THR A 164 -8.99 -3.80 2.59
N THR A 165 -8.14 -3.63 3.58
CA THR A 165 -6.86 -2.94 3.47
C THR A 165 -5.70 -3.93 3.52
N VAL A 166 -4.75 -3.78 2.60
CA VAL A 166 -3.51 -4.57 2.55
C VAL A 166 -2.34 -3.61 2.61
N ILE A 167 -1.35 -3.89 3.43
CA ILE A 167 -0.10 -3.11 3.46
C ILE A 167 1.08 -4.00 3.08
N LEU A 168 1.88 -3.57 2.09
CA LEU A 168 3.12 -4.23 1.71
C LEU A 168 4.29 -3.44 2.26
N THR A 169 5.30 -4.16 2.75
CA THR A 169 6.53 -3.58 3.31
C THR A 169 7.76 -4.07 2.58
N GLY A 170 8.85 -3.33 2.72
CA GLY A 170 10.16 -3.68 2.19
C GLY A 170 10.87 -4.79 2.97
N VAL A 171 12.17 -4.94 2.72
CA VAL A 171 13.00 -6.04 3.22
C VAL A 171 13.18 -5.97 4.73
N THR A 172 13.00 -7.11 5.39
CA THR A 172 13.27 -7.31 6.82
C THR A 172 14.42 -8.30 6.99
N ALA A 173 15.43 -7.89 7.76
CA ALA A 173 16.54 -8.76 8.16
C ALA A 173 16.91 -8.52 9.64
N LEU A 174 16.46 -9.41 10.52
CA LEU A 174 16.65 -9.31 11.96
C LEU A 174 18.04 -9.86 12.36
N VAL A 175 19.08 -9.22 11.84
CA VAL A 175 20.50 -9.60 12.01
C VAL A 175 21.36 -8.37 12.25
N ARG A 176 22.66 -8.56 12.46
CA ARG A 176 23.67 -7.51 12.59
C ARG A 176 23.23 -6.39 13.57
N ALA A 177 23.38 -5.11 13.20
CA ALA A 177 23.05 -3.98 14.06
C ALA A 177 21.54 -3.90 14.40
N THR A 178 20.65 -4.37 13.52
CA THR A 178 19.22 -4.50 13.84
C THR A 178 19.03 -5.43 15.03
N ALA A 179 19.56 -6.65 14.96
CA ALA A 179 19.44 -7.64 16.04
C ALA A 179 20.18 -7.20 17.32
N VAL A 180 21.35 -6.57 17.20
CA VAL A 180 22.07 -5.98 18.36
C VAL A 180 21.18 -4.95 19.06
N THR A 181 20.51 -4.09 18.30
CA THR A 181 19.58 -3.09 18.87
C THR A 181 18.42 -3.77 19.59
N MET A 182 17.86 -4.85 19.02
CA MET A 182 16.80 -5.65 19.63
C MET A 182 17.26 -6.29 20.96
N GLU A 183 18.48 -6.81 21.02
CA GLU A 183 19.05 -7.40 22.27
C GLU A 183 19.19 -6.37 23.39
N TYR A 184 19.57 -5.14 23.08
CA TYR A 184 19.80 -4.11 24.08
C TYR A 184 18.57 -3.28 24.45
N LYS A 185 17.64 -3.09 23.52
CA LYS A 185 16.48 -2.21 23.71
C LYS A 185 15.15 -2.96 23.82
N GLY A 186 15.16 -4.26 23.55
CA GLY A 186 13.97 -5.11 23.54
C GLY A 186 13.61 -5.60 22.14
N VAL A 187 13.10 -6.83 22.07
CA VAL A 187 12.80 -7.50 20.80
C VAL A 187 11.82 -6.73 19.94
N THR A 188 10.83 -6.07 20.55
CA THR A 188 9.78 -5.32 19.84
C THR A 188 10.13 -3.84 19.60
N TYR A 189 11.30 -3.38 20.03
CA TYR A 189 11.76 -1.99 19.86
C TYR A 189 11.70 -1.49 18.41
N PRO A 190 12.08 -2.28 17.39
CA PRO A 190 11.99 -1.82 16.01
C PRO A 190 10.56 -1.44 15.58
N GLY A 191 9.54 -2.09 16.14
CA GLY A 191 8.13 -1.86 15.82
C GLY A 191 7.51 -0.61 16.46
N GLU A 192 8.15 0.00 17.48
CA GLU A 192 7.53 1.01 18.33
C GLU A 192 6.84 2.17 17.59
N LYS A 193 7.41 2.65 16.48
CA LYS A 193 6.91 3.83 15.77
C LYS A 193 6.11 3.51 14.50
N ILE A 194 6.07 2.24 14.09
CA ILE A 194 5.39 1.81 12.87
C ILE A 194 4.27 0.77 13.11
N ARG A 195 4.26 0.16 14.28
CA ARG A 195 3.30 -0.87 14.69
C ARG A 195 1.85 -0.51 14.39
N ASP A 196 1.42 0.70 14.78
CA ASP A 196 0.02 1.12 14.63
C ASP A 196 -0.38 1.25 13.16
N VAL A 197 0.55 1.66 12.30
CA VAL A 197 0.35 1.75 10.84
C VAL A 197 0.17 0.37 10.22
N LEU A 198 0.96 -0.61 10.65
CA LEU A 198 0.87 -1.98 10.13
C LEU A 198 -0.40 -2.68 10.63
N ARG A 199 -0.72 -2.56 11.92
CA ARG A 199 -1.91 -3.13 12.56
C ARG A 199 -3.24 -2.53 12.08
N GLU A 200 -3.22 -1.33 11.51
CA GLU A 200 -4.43 -0.74 10.92
C GLU A 200 -4.91 -1.51 9.70
N ALA A 201 -4.01 -2.17 8.95
CA ALA A 201 -4.37 -2.98 7.81
C ALA A 201 -5.17 -4.24 8.23
N ASP A 202 -5.93 -4.82 7.30
CA ASP A 202 -6.55 -6.15 7.46
C ASP A 202 -5.55 -7.25 7.16
N ILE A 203 -4.56 -6.96 6.29
CA ILE A 203 -3.45 -7.85 5.96
C ILE A 203 -2.17 -7.02 5.95
N ALA A 204 -1.27 -7.25 6.90
CA ALA A 204 0.08 -6.70 6.94
C ALA A 204 1.08 -7.74 6.43
N HIS A 205 1.75 -7.41 5.32
CA HIS A 205 2.76 -8.25 4.68
C HIS A 205 4.16 -7.86 5.16
N ILE A 206 4.96 -8.87 5.51
CA ILE A 206 6.38 -8.72 5.83
C ILE A 206 7.24 -9.57 4.90
N SER A 207 8.19 -8.95 4.20
CA SER A 207 9.21 -9.68 3.44
C SER A 207 10.38 -10.03 4.36
N ASN A 208 10.42 -11.28 4.88
CA ASN A 208 11.49 -11.72 5.77
C ASN A 208 12.57 -12.49 5.01
N GLU A 209 13.73 -11.87 4.90
CA GLU A 209 14.84 -12.37 4.11
C GLU A 209 15.65 -13.48 4.82
N ILE A 210 15.67 -13.50 6.16
CA ILE A 210 16.62 -14.24 6.98
C ILE A 210 15.92 -15.41 7.68
N PRO A 211 16.53 -16.63 7.70
CA PRO A 211 15.95 -17.77 8.42
C PRO A 211 16.06 -17.59 9.93
N PHE A 212 15.03 -18.02 10.64
CA PHE A 212 15.12 -18.28 12.08
C PHE A 212 15.86 -19.60 12.31
N PHE A 213 16.77 -19.61 13.28
CA PHE A 213 17.57 -20.80 13.56
C PHE A 213 17.93 -20.93 15.04
N THR A 214 17.55 -22.06 15.64
CA THR A 214 17.95 -22.39 17.03
C THR A 214 19.46 -22.57 17.10
N GLY A 215 20.14 -21.80 17.94
CA GLY A 215 21.58 -21.79 18.04
C GLY A 215 22.24 -20.74 17.14
N CYS A 216 21.47 -19.78 16.65
CA CYS A 216 22.04 -18.56 16.10
C CYS A 216 22.91 -17.86 17.14
N GLU A 217 24.13 -17.48 16.76
CA GLU A 217 25.04 -16.81 17.67
C GLU A 217 24.52 -15.42 18.05
N PHE A 218 24.97 -14.91 19.21
CA PHE A 218 24.65 -13.52 19.58
C PHE A 218 25.08 -12.55 18.46
N PRO A 219 24.21 -11.62 18.06
CA PRO A 219 24.43 -10.78 16.90
C PRO A 219 25.65 -9.86 17.10
N LYS A 220 26.36 -9.60 15.98
CA LYS A 220 27.43 -8.63 15.89
C LYS A 220 26.99 -7.48 15.00
N PRO A 221 27.34 -6.22 15.31
CA PRO A 221 26.84 -5.05 14.58
C PRO A 221 27.36 -4.97 13.13
N ASP A 222 28.51 -5.58 12.87
CA ASP A 222 29.19 -5.55 11.57
C ASP A 222 29.37 -6.96 11.01
N ALA A 223 29.23 -7.09 9.70
CA ALA A 223 29.50 -8.32 8.98
C ALA A 223 30.98 -8.39 8.61
N THR A 224 31.80 -8.98 9.51
CA THR A 224 33.18 -9.35 9.18
C THR A 224 33.23 -10.82 8.78
N GLY A 225 33.32 -11.13 7.49
CA GLY A 225 33.40 -12.51 7.00
C GLY A 225 32.33 -12.86 5.97
N PRO A 226 32.01 -14.15 5.77
CA PRO A 226 30.96 -14.56 4.86
C PRO A 226 29.60 -13.99 5.27
N LEU A 227 28.83 -13.51 4.28
CA LEU A 227 27.45 -13.05 4.48
C LEU A 227 26.51 -14.26 4.62
N VAL A 228 26.56 -14.89 5.80
CA VAL A 228 25.73 -16.05 6.19
C VAL A 228 25.05 -15.73 7.51
N PHE A 229 23.76 -15.54 7.46
CA PHE A 229 22.99 -14.98 8.56
C PHE A 229 22.00 -15.98 9.16
N CYS A 230 21.53 -15.66 10.35
CA CYS A 230 20.33 -16.21 10.97
C CYS A 230 19.77 -15.25 12.00
N SER A 231 18.50 -15.37 12.26
CA SER A 231 17.76 -14.68 13.33
C SER A 231 17.53 -15.64 14.50
N ASP A 232 17.68 -15.18 15.73
CA ASP A 232 17.25 -15.94 16.91
C ASP A 232 15.72 -16.15 16.84
N PRO A 233 15.22 -17.38 17.10
CA PRO A 233 13.78 -17.66 17.09
C PRO A 233 12.91 -16.70 17.91
N LYS A 234 13.43 -16.14 19.02
CA LYS A 234 12.70 -15.18 19.83
C LYS A 234 12.32 -13.88 19.09
N TYR A 235 13.00 -13.56 17.98
CA TYR A 235 12.69 -12.33 17.20
C TYR A 235 11.37 -12.43 16.43
N ILE A 236 10.76 -13.61 16.36
CA ILE A 236 9.38 -13.76 15.85
C ILE A 236 8.40 -12.86 16.62
N GLU A 237 8.70 -12.55 17.90
CA GLU A 237 7.89 -11.62 18.70
C GLU A 237 7.75 -10.25 18.05
N LEU A 238 8.76 -9.75 17.33
CA LEU A 238 8.63 -8.49 16.59
C LEU A 238 7.59 -8.58 15.49
N LEU A 239 7.59 -9.66 14.69
CA LEU A 239 6.68 -9.83 13.58
C LEU A 239 5.23 -9.95 14.07
N THR A 240 5.00 -10.69 15.14
CA THR A 240 3.69 -10.80 15.77
C THR A 240 3.25 -9.49 16.44
N ASP A 241 4.20 -8.77 17.09
CA ASP A 241 3.94 -7.49 17.73
C ASP A 241 3.55 -6.40 16.74
N VAL A 242 4.11 -6.38 15.54
CA VAL A 242 3.70 -5.40 14.52
C VAL A 242 2.44 -5.82 13.76
N GLY A 243 1.89 -6.99 14.04
CA GLY A 243 0.65 -7.49 13.45
C GLY A 243 0.86 -8.05 12.03
N ALA A 244 1.98 -8.77 11.79
CA ALA A 244 2.17 -9.47 10.53
C ALA A 244 1.09 -10.54 10.33
N ASP A 245 0.45 -10.55 9.16
CA ASP A 245 -0.59 -11.50 8.76
C ASP A 245 -0.08 -12.47 7.68
N VAL A 246 0.93 -12.08 6.90
CA VAL A 246 1.52 -12.91 5.86
C VAL A 246 3.00 -12.61 5.68
N ILE A 247 3.79 -13.69 5.52
CA ILE A 247 5.24 -13.60 5.36
C ILE A 247 5.66 -14.01 3.96
N GLU A 248 6.43 -13.15 3.31
CA GLU A 248 7.12 -13.48 2.06
C GLU A 248 8.45 -14.18 2.37
N LEU A 249 8.63 -15.40 1.85
CA LEU A 249 9.82 -16.24 2.01
C LEU A 249 10.67 -16.34 0.74
N THR A 250 10.64 -15.32 -0.08
CA THR A 250 11.43 -15.29 -1.32
C THR A 250 12.91 -14.95 -1.09
N GLY A 251 13.34 -14.74 0.17
CA GLY A 251 14.64 -14.25 0.56
C GLY A 251 15.84 -15.05 0.03
N ASN A 252 16.87 -14.36 -0.53
CA ASN A 252 18.11 -14.99 -0.97
C ASN A 252 18.93 -15.57 0.20
N HIS A 253 18.78 -15.01 1.42
CA HIS A 253 19.38 -15.49 2.64
C HIS A 253 18.56 -16.57 3.37
N PHE A 254 17.38 -16.91 2.89
CA PHE A 254 16.52 -17.93 3.50
C PHE A 254 17.24 -19.29 3.67
N ALA A 255 18.19 -19.61 2.78
CA ALA A 255 18.96 -20.84 2.81
C ALA A 255 20.30 -20.79 3.58
N ASP A 256 20.62 -19.69 4.25
CA ASP A 256 21.93 -19.48 4.89
C ASP A 256 22.28 -20.51 5.98
N ARG A 257 21.29 -21.14 6.61
CA ARG A 257 21.44 -22.23 7.58
C ARG A 257 21.05 -23.59 7.03
N GLY A 258 21.06 -23.73 5.68
CA GLY A 258 20.74 -24.96 4.98
C GLY A 258 19.31 -25.40 5.21
N ALA A 259 19.02 -26.67 4.88
CA ALA A 259 17.67 -27.23 5.00
C ALA A 259 17.12 -27.15 6.44
N GLN A 260 17.96 -27.28 7.45
CA GLN A 260 17.53 -27.23 8.83
C GLN A 260 16.99 -25.84 9.18
N GLY A 261 17.71 -24.75 8.86
CA GLY A 261 17.28 -23.39 9.16
C GLY A 261 15.98 -23.03 8.42
N MET A 262 15.85 -23.44 7.17
CA MET A 262 14.61 -23.23 6.40
C MET A 262 13.42 -23.94 7.03
N LEU A 263 13.57 -25.23 7.43
CA LEU A 263 12.49 -25.99 8.05
C LEU A 263 12.15 -25.47 9.46
N GLU A 264 13.13 -25.04 10.25
CA GLU A 264 12.89 -24.40 11.56
C GLU A 264 12.09 -23.09 11.37
N THR A 265 12.44 -22.29 10.38
CA THR A 265 11.72 -21.06 10.06
C THR A 265 10.25 -21.32 9.72
N ILE A 266 10.00 -22.28 8.83
CA ILE A 266 8.63 -22.68 8.43
C ILE A 266 7.83 -23.18 9.65
N GLU A 267 8.46 -23.97 10.51
CA GLU A 267 7.81 -24.51 11.72
C GLU A 267 7.49 -23.40 12.72
N ILE A 268 8.37 -22.38 12.87
CA ILE A 268 8.11 -21.20 13.71
C ILE A 268 6.91 -20.44 13.19
N TYR A 269 6.78 -20.19 11.87
CA TYR A 269 5.63 -19.51 11.32
C TYR A 269 4.34 -20.31 11.54
N ARG A 270 4.36 -21.63 11.36
CA ARG A 270 3.21 -22.50 11.64
C ARG A 270 2.78 -22.47 13.11
N GLN A 271 3.75 -22.43 14.05
CA GLN A 271 3.46 -22.33 15.49
C GLN A 271 2.85 -21.00 15.90
N HIS A 272 3.05 -19.95 15.11
CA HIS A 272 2.51 -18.61 15.33
C HIS A 272 1.31 -18.28 14.43
N ASP A 273 0.75 -19.30 13.73
CA ASP A 273 -0.37 -19.11 12.79
C ASP A 273 -0.10 -18.02 11.74
N LEU A 274 1.16 -17.90 11.29
CA LEU A 274 1.58 -16.94 10.26
C LEU A 274 1.64 -17.64 8.89
N PRO A 275 0.70 -17.39 7.99
CA PRO A 275 0.77 -17.83 6.60
C PRO A 275 2.02 -17.30 5.93
N TYR A 276 2.58 -18.09 5.01
CA TYR A 276 3.74 -17.70 4.22
C TYR A 276 3.54 -18.09 2.75
N PHE A 277 4.32 -17.49 1.86
CA PHE A 277 4.34 -17.79 0.43
C PHE A 277 5.72 -17.52 -0.16
N GLY A 278 5.96 -18.01 -1.38
CA GLY A 278 7.21 -17.74 -2.09
C GLY A 278 8.43 -18.49 -1.54
N GLY A 279 8.19 -19.46 -0.66
CA GLY A 279 9.17 -20.38 -0.10
C GLY A 279 8.46 -21.50 0.63
N GLY A 280 9.12 -22.66 0.82
CA GLY A 280 8.45 -23.80 1.41
C GLY A 280 9.39 -24.96 1.76
N ALA A 281 8.81 -26.01 2.34
CA ALA A 281 9.51 -27.23 2.75
C ALA A 281 9.95 -28.10 1.55
N ASP A 282 9.32 -27.91 0.39
CA ASP A 282 9.65 -28.50 -0.89
C ASP A 282 9.15 -27.58 -2.03
N LEU A 283 9.30 -28.03 -3.28
CA LEU A 283 8.88 -27.25 -4.43
C LEU A 283 7.36 -26.95 -4.42
N ASN A 284 6.54 -27.93 -4.11
CA ASN A 284 5.08 -27.76 -4.12
C ASN A 284 4.66 -26.73 -3.06
N ASP A 285 5.14 -26.89 -1.83
CA ASP A 285 4.86 -25.96 -0.72
C ASP A 285 5.33 -24.53 -1.07
N SER A 286 6.49 -24.39 -1.73
CA SER A 286 7.05 -23.08 -2.12
C SER A 286 6.24 -22.35 -3.18
N LEU A 287 5.49 -23.08 -4.01
CA LEU A 287 4.68 -22.56 -5.10
C LEU A 287 3.22 -22.28 -4.69
N GLU A 288 2.82 -22.69 -3.48
CA GLU A 288 1.46 -22.44 -2.99
C GLU A 288 1.26 -20.94 -2.68
N PRO A 289 0.17 -20.34 -3.15
CA PRO A 289 -0.17 -18.98 -2.80
C PRO A 289 -0.73 -18.90 -1.37
N ALA A 290 -0.47 -17.80 -0.67
CA ALA A 290 -1.22 -17.49 0.55
C ALA A 290 -2.56 -16.85 0.18
N LEU A 291 -3.65 -17.44 0.66
CA LEU A 291 -5.03 -17.07 0.31
C LEU A 291 -5.77 -16.49 1.51
N PHE A 292 -6.44 -15.36 1.28
CA PHE A 292 -7.26 -14.68 2.27
C PHE A 292 -8.66 -14.43 1.74
N GLU A 293 -9.63 -14.51 2.62
CA GLU A 293 -11.00 -14.08 2.36
C GLU A 293 -11.47 -13.20 3.55
N ILE A 294 -11.47 -11.88 3.33
CA ILE A 294 -11.74 -10.87 4.37
C ILE A 294 -12.74 -9.87 3.82
N ASN A 295 -13.78 -9.56 4.60
CA ASN A 295 -14.80 -8.58 4.21
C ASN A 295 -15.44 -8.86 2.83
N GLY A 296 -15.55 -10.15 2.46
CA GLY A 296 -16.05 -10.58 1.17
C GLY A 296 -15.07 -10.41 0.00
N ASN A 297 -13.85 -9.94 0.26
CA ASN A 297 -12.79 -9.83 -0.74
C ASN A 297 -11.88 -11.05 -0.67
N LYS A 298 -11.50 -11.58 -1.83
CA LYS A 298 -10.51 -12.64 -2.00
C LYS A 298 -9.18 -12.03 -2.40
N ILE A 299 -8.12 -12.31 -1.64
CA ILE A 299 -6.78 -11.78 -1.89
C ILE A 299 -5.79 -12.95 -1.90
N ALA A 300 -4.94 -13.02 -2.92
CA ALA A 300 -3.94 -14.05 -3.08
C ALA A 300 -2.55 -13.42 -3.18
N PHE A 301 -1.60 -13.95 -2.40
CA PHE A 301 -0.18 -13.60 -2.50
C PHE A 301 0.58 -14.73 -3.16
N ILE A 302 1.40 -14.40 -4.16
CA ILE A 302 2.29 -15.32 -4.85
C ILE A 302 3.60 -14.62 -5.14
N GLY A 303 4.73 -15.34 -5.00
CA GLY A 303 6.03 -14.73 -5.18
C GLY A 303 7.12 -15.73 -5.50
N CYS A 304 8.30 -15.24 -5.89
CA CYS A 304 9.44 -16.08 -6.20
C CYS A 304 10.78 -15.36 -5.98
N ASN A 305 11.85 -16.15 -5.95
CA ASN A 305 13.23 -15.68 -5.88
C ASN A 305 13.86 -15.74 -7.28
N LYS A 306 14.25 -14.57 -7.80
CA LYS A 306 14.88 -14.45 -9.14
C LYS A 306 16.40 -14.62 -9.14
N PRO A 307 17.16 -14.28 -8.06
CA PRO A 307 18.60 -14.44 -8.07
C PRO A 307 19.07 -15.84 -8.44
N ASP A 308 20.28 -15.91 -8.97
CA ASP A 308 20.93 -17.07 -9.54
C ASP A 308 20.73 -18.35 -8.70
N VAL A 309 20.01 -19.30 -9.28
CA VAL A 309 19.64 -20.59 -8.67
C VAL A 309 20.84 -21.44 -8.19
N ASP A 310 22.01 -21.21 -8.74
CA ASP A 310 23.21 -21.94 -8.33
C ASP A 310 23.83 -21.39 -7.03
N ARG A 311 23.64 -20.13 -6.78
CA ARG A 311 24.16 -19.42 -5.61
C ARG A 311 23.19 -19.43 -4.42
N PHE A 312 21.89 -19.37 -4.70
CA PHE A 312 20.83 -19.32 -3.68
C PHE A 312 19.86 -20.49 -3.92
N PRO A 313 19.94 -21.55 -3.13
CA PRO A 313 19.17 -22.76 -3.39
C PRO A 313 17.67 -22.52 -3.30
N THR A 314 17.02 -22.53 -4.44
CA THR A 314 15.56 -22.59 -4.54
C THR A 314 15.04 -23.97 -4.14
N ALA A 315 13.77 -24.04 -3.82
CA ALA A 315 13.06 -25.26 -3.50
C ALA A 315 13.12 -26.29 -4.66
N ARG A 316 13.12 -27.58 -4.31
CA ARG A 316 13.00 -28.71 -5.26
C ARG A 316 12.11 -29.77 -4.63
N ASP A 317 11.75 -30.83 -5.38
CA ASP A 317 10.81 -31.88 -4.96
C ASP A 317 11.00 -32.41 -3.53
N PHE A 318 12.25 -32.47 -3.04
CA PHE A 318 12.56 -32.99 -1.69
C PHE A 318 13.50 -32.06 -0.92
N ARG A 319 13.51 -30.80 -1.26
CA ARG A 319 14.41 -29.82 -0.63
C ARG A 319 13.68 -28.51 -0.38
N PRO A 320 13.72 -27.99 0.86
CA PRO A 320 13.17 -26.67 1.17
C PRO A 320 13.93 -25.57 0.43
N GLY A 321 13.29 -24.43 0.26
CA GLY A 321 13.88 -23.27 -0.39
C GLY A 321 12.86 -22.20 -0.73
N ALA A 322 13.35 -21.09 -1.28
CA ALA A 322 12.51 -20.10 -1.92
C ALA A 322 11.94 -20.64 -3.25
N ALA A 323 10.76 -20.19 -3.62
CA ALA A 323 10.14 -20.56 -4.90
C ALA A 323 11.01 -20.08 -6.07
N PRO A 324 11.31 -20.95 -7.07
CA PRO A 324 12.01 -20.50 -8.26
C PRO A 324 11.11 -19.61 -9.11
N CYS A 325 11.66 -18.57 -9.74
CA CYS A 325 10.91 -17.75 -10.70
C CYS A 325 10.73 -18.49 -12.04
N ASP A 326 9.79 -19.43 -12.07
CA ASP A 326 9.22 -19.93 -13.31
C ASP A 326 8.10 -18.99 -13.77
N PHE A 327 8.43 -18.05 -14.64
CA PHE A 327 7.50 -17.02 -15.09
C PHE A 327 6.31 -17.57 -15.89
N GLU A 328 6.46 -18.70 -16.57
CA GLU A 328 5.35 -19.35 -17.27
C GLU A 328 4.35 -19.93 -16.26
N TYR A 329 4.84 -20.64 -15.26
CA TYR A 329 4.01 -21.17 -14.17
C TYR A 329 3.30 -20.03 -13.41
N LEU A 330 4.06 -18.99 -13.02
CA LEU A 330 3.50 -17.85 -12.28
C LEU A 330 2.40 -17.15 -13.09
N ALA A 331 2.62 -16.94 -14.39
CA ALA A 331 1.62 -16.32 -15.25
C ALA A 331 0.33 -17.15 -15.32
N GLN A 332 0.44 -18.48 -15.46
CA GLN A 332 -0.71 -19.39 -15.47
C GLN A 332 -1.43 -19.37 -14.10
N LYS A 333 -0.69 -19.43 -13.01
CA LYS A 333 -1.26 -19.43 -11.64
C LYS A 333 -1.97 -18.11 -11.30
N ILE A 334 -1.39 -16.97 -11.69
CA ILE A 334 -2.02 -15.66 -11.54
C ILE A 334 -3.33 -15.59 -12.32
N ALA A 335 -3.34 -16.04 -13.57
CA ALA A 335 -4.55 -16.08 -14.40
C ALA A 335 -5.64 -16.99 -13.81
N GLU A 336 -5.24 -18.14 -13.24
CA GLU A 336 -6.13 -19.05 -12.52
C GLU A 336 -6.76 -18.35 -11.31
N LEU A 337 -5.95 -17.77 -10.41
CA LEU A 337 -6.41 -17.08 -9.20
C LEU A 337 -7.35 -15.91 -9.56
N LYS A 338 -7.00 -15.11 -10.56
CA LYS A 338 -7.88 -14.04 -11.06
C LYS A 338 -9.22 -14.59 -11.52
N SER A 339 -9.24 -15.70 -12.25
CA SER A 339 -10.49 -16.32 -12.72
C SER A 339 -11.39 -16.81 -11.58
N GLN A 340 -10.80 -17.11 -10.42
CA GLN A 340 -11.49 -17.49 -9.18
C GLN A 340 -11.95 -16.27 -8.35
N GLY A 341 -11.71 -15.05 -8.85
CA GLY A 341 -12.13 -13.80 -8.23
C GLY A 341 -11.16 -13.23 -7.21
N TYR A 342 -9.90 -13.68 -7.19
CA TYR A 342 -8.89 -13.11 -6.33
C TYR A 342 -8.32 -11.79 -6.89
N VAL A 343 -8.12 -10.82 -6.03
CA VAL A 343 -7.17 -9.73 -6.23
C VAL A 343 -5.77 -10.29 -5.97
N VAL A 344 -4.97 -10.42 -7.02
CA VAL A 344 -3.67 -11.08 -6.93
C VAL A 344 -2.58 -10.05 -6.66
N VAL A 345 -1.80 -10.31 -5.61
CA VAL A 345 -0.57 -9.62 -5.23
C VAL A 345 0.60 -10.53 -5.61
N SER A 346 1.42 -10.09 -6.57
CA SER A 346 2.62 -10.81 -6.98
C SER A 346 3.85 -10.07 -6.48
N THR A 347 4.71 -10.77 -5.70
CA THR A 347 5.94 -10.18 -5.17
C THR A 347 7.17 -10.91 -5.68
N PHE A 348 8.28 -10.20 -5.76
CA PHE A 348 9.55 -10.78 -6.20
C PHE A 348 10.69 -10.35 -5.32
N GLN A 349 11.48 -11.31 -4.87
CA GLN A 349 12.86 -11.00 -4.63
C GLN A 349 13.62 -11.02 -5.96
N TRP A 350 13.81 -9.83 -6.52
CA TRP A 350 14.60 -9.63 -7.74
C TRP A 350 16.11 -9.59 -7.41
N ASN A 351 16.91 -8.95 -8.19
CA ASN A 351 18.32 -8.75 -7.87
C ASN A 351 18.48 -7.61 -6.84
N GLU A 352 19.48 -7.74 -5.98
CA GLU A 352 19.89 -6.66 -5.08
C GLU A 352 20.18 -5.38 -5.88
N SER A 353 19.59 -4.27 -5.43
CA SER A 353 19.73 -2.98 -6.10
C SER A 353 19.75 -1.83 -5.09
N TYR A 354 20.55 -0.83 -5.41
CA TYR A 354 20.66 0.43 -4.69
C TYR A 354 20.34 1.63 -5.61
N ASP A 355 19.60 1.40 -6.68
CA ASP A 355 19.19 2.42 -7.66
C ASP A 355 17.66 2.61 -7.60
N SER A 356 17.21 3.84 -7.72
CA SER A 356 15.80 4.18 -7.83
C SER A 356 15.12 3.69 -9.12
N ARG A 357 15.90 3.24 -10.10
CA ARG A 357 15.42 2.75 -11.39
C ARG A 357 15.56 1.23 -11.48
N PRO A 358 14.49 0.52 -11.81
CA PRO A 358 14.56 -0.92 -12.07
C PRO A 358 15.35 -1.18 -13.37
N SER A 359 15.93 -2.38 -13.48
CA SER A 359 16.54 -2.81 -14.72
C SER A 359 15.48 -3.05 -15.81
N PRO A 360 15.82 -2.95 -17.11
CA PRO A 360 14.88 -3.25 -18.19
C PRO A 360 14.28 -4.67 -18.11
N GLN A 361 15.05 -5.64 -17.62
CA GLN A 361 14.57 -7.01 -17.44
C GLN A 361 13.58 -7.09 -16.27
N GLN A 362 13.84 -6.40 -15.16
CA GLN A 362 12.90 -6.31 -14.04
C GLN A 362 11.55 -5.73 -14.50
N MET A 363 11.59 -4.66 -15.29
CA MET A 363 10.37 -4.09 -15.86
C MET A 363 9.60 -5.10 -16.73
N THR A 364 10.30 -5.86 -17.55
CA THR A 364 9.70 -6.89 -18.41
C THR A 364 9.03 -7.98 -17.57
N ASP A 365 9.72 -8.51 -16.57
CA ASP A 365 9.24 -9.60 -15.72
C ASP A 365 8.02 -9.15 -14.90
N PHE A 366 8.04 -7.93 -14.32
CA PHE A 366 6.95 -7.42 -13.51
C PHE A 366 5.71 -7.11 -14.36
N ARG A 367 5.90 -6.54 -15.56
CA ARG A 367 4.81 -6.30 -16.51
C ARG A 367 4.16 -7.59 -16.99
N LEU A 368 4.93 -8.67 -17.14
CA LEU A 368 4.38 -9.98 -17.47
C LEU A 368 3.38 -10.47 -16.41
N MET A 369 3.64 -10.24 -15.12
CA MET A 369 2.69 -10.59 -14.05
C MET A 369 1.42 -9.74 -14.12
N ALA A 370 1.58 -8.44 -14.40
CA ALA A 370 0.44 -7.56 -14.62
C ALA A 370 -0.41 -7.98 -15.83
N ASP A 371 0.22 -8.33 -16.96
CA ASP A 371 -0.46 -8.84 -18.17
C ASP A 371 -1.17 -10.17 -17.87
N SER A 372 -0.63 -10.99 -16.96
CA SER A 372 -1.23 -12.26 -16.53
C SER A 372 -2.43 -12.06 -15.59
N GLY A 373 -2.60 -10.85 -15.06
CA GLY A 373 -3.79 -10.48 -14.29
C GLY A 373 -3.55 -10.12 -12.83
N ALA A 374 -2.30 -10.03 -12.37
CA ALA A 374 -2.01 -9.47 -11.06
C ALA A 374 -2.51 -8.02 -10.99
N SER A 375 -3.16 -7.66 -9.89
CA SER A 375 -3.62 -6.29 -9.63
C SER A 375 -2.53 -5.44 -9.00
N ILE A 376 -1.62 -6.08 -8.27
CA ILE A 376 -0.50 -5.47 -7.56
C ILE A 376 0.74 -6.30 -7.87
N VAL A 377 1.82 -5.64 -8.29
CA VAL A 377 3.14 -6.26 -8.47
C VAL A 377 4.16 -5.47 -7.69
N SER A 378 4.88 -6.12 -6.77
CA SER A 378 5.82 -5.45 -5.87
C SER A 378 7.18 -6.15 -5.85
N GLY A 379 8.26 -5.39 -5.70
CA GLY A 379 9.62 -5.89 -5.60
C GLY A 379 10.16 -5.84 -4.18
N SER A 380 10.82 -6.92 -3.78
CA SER A 380 11.72 -6.95 -2.62
C SER A 380 13.16 -7.15 -3.08
N GLN A 381 14.16 -7.09 -2.19
CA GLN A 381 15.59 -7.12 -2.44
C GLN A 381 16.19 -5.80 -3.00
N ALA A 382 15.39 -4.90 -3.48
CA ALA A 382 15.88 -3.55 -3.68
C ALA A 382 15.97 -2.87 -2.31
N HIS A 383 17.15 -2.87 -1.71
CA HIS A 383 17.40 -2.18 -0.43
C HIS A 383 17.27 -0.65 -0.56
N TYR A 384 16.86 -0.19 -1.69
CA TYR A 384 16.61 1.20 -2.04
C TYR A 384 15.24 1.32 -2.72
N PRO A 385 14.40 2.28 -2.34
CA PRO A 385 13.12 2.44 -3.00
C PRO A 385 13.29 2.64 -4.51
N GLN A 386 12.43 2.02 -5.29
CA GLN A 386 12.43 2.13 -6.75
C GLN A 386 11.19 2.85 -7.26
N MET A 387 11.20 3.27 -8.50
CA MET A 387 10.06 3.90 -9.16
C MET A 387 8.85 2.96 -9.26
N MET A 388 7.70 3.51 -9.64
CA MET A 388 6.43 2.81 -9.78
C MET A 388 5.74 3.19 -11.09
N GLU A 389 4.77 2.37 -11.52
CA GLU A 389 3.94 2.66 -12.68
C GLU A 389 2.53 2.04 -12.59
N PHE A 390 1.61 2.57 -13.38
CA PHE A 390 0.37 1.88 -13.72
C PHE A 390 0.52 1.22 -15.09
N TYR A 391 0.40 -0.10 -15.13
CA TYR A 391 0.55 -0.88 -16.35
C TYR A 391 -0.50 -1.98 -16.45
N GLY A 392 -1.17 -2.12 -17.60
CA GLY A 392 -2.14 -3.20 -17.85
C GLY A 392 -3.32 -3.25 -16.87
N GLY A 393 -3.62 -2.17 -16.14
CA GLY A 393 -4.62 -2.12 -15.08
C GLY A 393 -4.10 -2.49 -13.69
N ALA A 394 -2.83 -2.87 -13.57
CA ALA A 394 -2.14 -3.11 -12.31
C ALA A 394 -1.38 -1.88 -11.82
N PHE A 395 -1.09 -1.83 -10.52
CA PHE A 395 -0.07 -0.99 -9.95
C PHE A 395 1.21 -1.80 -9.75
N ILE A 396 2.31 -1.32 -10.27
CA ILE A 396 3.64 -1.92 -10.15
C ILE A 396 4.53 -0.99 -9.35
N HIS A 397 5.10 -1.49 -8.23
CA HIS A 397 6.13 -0.81 -7.46
C HIS A 397 7.38 -1.69 -7.45
N TYR A 398 8.43 -1.25 -8.11
CA TYR A 398 9.60 -2.07 -8.38
C TYR A 398 10.46 -2.38 -7.18
N GLY A 399 10.40 -1.57 -6.12
CA GLY A 399 11.09 -1.81 -4.86
C GLY A 399 10.63 -0.85 -3.77
N LEU A 400 10.36 -1.38 -2.57
CA LEU A 400 9.86 -0.62 -1.43
C LEU A 400 10.98 -0.10 -0.51
N GLY A 401 12.23 -0.55 -0.72
CA GLY A 401 13.33 -0.31 0.21
C GLY A 401 13.36 -1.32 1.36
N ASN A 402 13.86 -0.88 2.50
CA ASN A 402 13.94 -1.72 3.70
C ASN A 402 12.73 -1.48 4.64
N LEU A 403 12.51 -2.40 5.58
CA LEU A 403 11.64 -2.19 6.75
C LEU A 403 12.48 -2.25 8.03
N PHE A 404 12.76 -3.45 8.55
CA PHE A 404 13.62 -3.65 9.70
C PHE A 404 15.01 -4.06 9.23
N PHE A 405 15.89 -3.10 9.07
CA PHE A 405 17.21 -3.32 8.50
C PHE A 405 18.24 -2.34 9.07
N ASP A 406 19.54 -2.63 8.92
CA ASP A 406 20.60 -1.83 9.53
C ASP A 406 21.36 -0.91 8.56
N GLN A 407 20.85 -0.70 7.35
CA GLN A 407 21.50 0.16 6.36
C GLN A 407 21.18 1.64 6.63
N MET A 408 22.11 2.32 7.31
CA MET A 408 21.93 3.71 7.77
C MET A 408 22.57 4.76 6.87
N GLY A 409 23.29 4.37 5.81
CA GLY A 409 24.03 5.30 4.97
C GLY A 409 25.31 5.84 5.61
N ASP A 410 25.84 5.14 6.59
CA ASP A 410 27.05 5.46 7.35
C ASP A 410 28.33 4.88 6.72
N GLN A 411 28.20 4.09 5.69
CA GLN A 411 29.32 3.54 4.92
C GLN A 411 29.40 4.24 3.56
N ASP A 412 30.63 4.53 3.09
CA ASP A 412 30.90 5.28 1.87
C ASP A 412 30.27 4.70 0.60
N TRP A 413 29.99 3.39 0.57
CA TRP A 413 29.38 2.72 -0.58
C TRP A 413 27.84 2.81 -0.60
N MET A 414 27.22 3.18 0.53
CA MET A 414 25.76 3.27 0.61
C MET A 414 25.26 4.56 -0.06
N PRO A 415 24.27 4.47 -0.93
CA PRO A 415 23.74 5.66 -1.57
C PRO A 415 22.99 6.57 -0.59
N PRO A 416 23.00 7.87 -0.80
CA PRO A 416 22.16 8.80 -0.05
C PRO A 416 20.69 8.42 -0.13
N GLY A 417 20.01 8.41 1.01
CA GLY A 417 18.58 8.09 1.07
C GLY A 417 18.24 6.61 1.22
N ILE A 418 19.24 5.74 1.46
CA ILE A 418 19.02 4.30 1.69
C ILE A 418 18.09 4.00 2.88
N ARG A 419 17.93 4.95 3.80
CA ARG A 419 17.06 4.84 4.96
C ARG A 419 15.60 5.08 4.64
N ARG A 420 15.27 5.56 3.43
CA ARG A 420 13.90 5.89 3.02
C ARG A 420 13.16 4.62 2.62
N GLU A 421 11.89 4.56 2.93
CA GLU A 421 11.07 3.35 2.82
C GLU A 421 9.66 3.71 2.34
N PHE A 422 9.04 2.78 1.60
CA PHE A 422 7.62 2.81 1.32
C PHE A 422 6.91 1.67 2.07
N TYR A 423 5.73 1.98 2.57
CA TYR A 423 4.73 1.02 3.00
C TYR A 423 3.50 1.26 2.13
N ASP A 424 3.34 0.45 1.11
CA ASP A 424 2.25 0.65 0.16
C ASP A 424 0.96 0.10 0.74
N ARG A 425 -0.02 0.98 0.96
CA ARG A 425 -1.35 0.59 1.37
C ARG A 425 -2.27 0.49 0.16
N TYR A 426 -2.92 -0.65 0.03
CA TYR A 426 -3.88 -0.97 -1.01
C TYR A 426 -5.27 -1.11 -0.40
N VAL A 427 -6.28 -0.59 -1.08
CA VAL A 427 -7.67 -0.72 -0.68
C VAL A 427 -8.42 -1.55 -1.70
N VAL A 428 -8.95 -2.67 -1.25
CA VAL A 428 -9.79 -3.56 -2.04
C VAL A 428 -11.24 -3.40 -1.59
N TYR A 429 -12.13 -3.24 -2.54
CA TYR A 429 -13.55 -3.07 -2.29
C TYR A 429 -14.35 -3.86 -3.31
N ASP A 430 -15.26 -4.72 -2.83
CA ASP A 430 -16.15 -5.54 -3.67
C ASP A 430 -15.38 -6.32 -4.77
N GLY A 431 -14.26 -6.94 -4.37
CA GLY A 431 -13.38 -7.75 -5.24
C GLY A 431 -12.49 -6.96 -6.20
N LYS A 432 -12.32 -5.66 -6.02
CA LYS A 432 -11.49 -4.81 -6.89
C LYS A 432 -10.51 -3.95 -6.10
N LEU A 433 -9.30 -3.81 -6.61
CA LEU A 433 -8.37 -2.78 -6.15
C LEU A 433 -8.94 -1.40 -6.55
N ILE A 434 -9.25 -0.56 -5.57
CA ILE A 434 -9.81 0.77 -5.81
C ILE A 434 -8.86 1.92 -5.48
N SER A 435 -7.88 1.70 -4.59
CA SER A 435 -6.94 2.76 -4.21
C SER A 435 -5.57 2.20 -3.85
N VAL A 436 -4.56 3.01 -4.11
CA VAL A 436 -3.16 2.83 -3.69
C VAL A 436 -2.74 4.07 -2.92
N GLU A 437 -2.17 3.90 -1.74
CA GLU A 437 -1.67 4.98 -0.90
C GLU A 437 -0.20 4.73 -0.55
N LEU A 438 0.64 5.70 -0.83
CA LEU A 438 2.07 5.66 -0.51
C LEU A 438 2.30 6.19 0.90
N VAL A 439 2.40 5.29 1.87
CA VAL A 439 2.87 5.63 3.22
C VAL A 439 4.39 5.63 3.20
N THR A 440 5.02 6.65 3.77
CA THR A 440 6.46 6.87 3.65
C THR A 440 7.14 6.81 5.01
N GLY A 441 8.23 6.07 5.08
CA GLY A 441 9.01 5.87 6.28
C GLY A 441 10.48 6.24 6.11
N ILE A 442 11.13 6.39 7.25
CA ILE A 442 12.58 6.56 7.34
C ILE A 442 13.13 5.77 8.51
N LEU A 443 14.15 4.97 8.25
CA LEU A 443 14.82 4.13 9.23
C LEU A 443 15.66 4.97 10.20
N GLU A 444 15.53 4.70 11.49
CA GLU A 444 16.33 5.26 12.56
C GLU A 444 17.01 4.15 13.37
N ASP A 445 18.12 4.50 13.98
CA ASP A 445 18.72 3.70 15.07
C ASP A 445 19.00 2.24 14.68
N TYR A 446 19.42 2.02 13.41
CA TYR A 446 19.77 0.72 12.83
C TYR A 446 18.64 -0.34 12.84
N SER A 447 17.41 0.02 13.16
CA SER A 447 16.36 -1.00 13.32
C SER A 447 14.95 -0.45 13.31
N ARG A 448 14.76 0.85 13.66
CA ARG A 448 13.46 1.40 14.00
C ARG A 448 12.96 2.39 12.96
N PRO A 449 12.11 1.97 12.02
CA PRO A 449 11.45 2.88 11.10
C PRO A 449 10.43 3.79 11.83
N ARG A 450 10.24 4.99 11.31
CA ARG A 450 9.15 5.90 11.64
C ARG A 450 8.52 6.48 10.39
N LEU A 451 7.32 6.99 10.51
CA LEU A 451 6.75 7.81 9.44
C LEU A 451 7.60 9.05 9.21
N MET A 452 7.72 9.45 7.95
CA MET A 452 8.34 10.73 7.57
C MET A 452 7.51 11.90 8.09
N THR A 453 8.18 13.00 8.40
CA THR A 453 7.50 14.30 8.56
C THR A 453 6.96 14.77 7.21
N ASP A 454 6.06 15.75 7.21
CA ASP A 454 5.46 16.30 5.99
C ASP A 454 6.52 16.81 5.01
N ASP A 455 7.57 17.48 5.51
CA ASP A 455 8.67 17.98 4.67
C ASP A 455 9.52 16.84 4.07
N GLU A 456 9.87 15.84 4.88
CA GLU A 456 10.60 14.65 4.41
C GLU A 456 9.80 13.91 3.34
N ARG A 457 8.51 13.69 3.61
CA ARG A 457 7.57 13.02 2.72
C ARG A 457 7.38 13.79 1.42
N HIS A 458 7.23 15.11 1.50
CA HIS A 458 7.04 15.96 0.33
C HIS A 458 8.20 15.79 -0.66
N GLY A 459 9.44 15.98 -0.21
CA GLY A 459 10.63 15.81 -1.06
C GLY A 459 10.78 14.39 -1.60
N PHE A 460 10.53 13.38 -0.75
CA PHE A 460 10.63 11.98 -1.14
C PHE A 460 9.63 11.61 -2.23
N LEU A 461 8.35 11.98 -2.09
CA LEU A 461 7.35 11.71 -3.11
C LEU A 461 7.59 12.47 -4.40
N GLN A 462 8.07 13.73 -4.34
CA GLN A 462 8.44 14.47 -5.54
C GLN A 462 9.53 13.76 -6.34
N ASP A 463 10.60 13.27 -5.67
CA ASP A 463 11.67 12.51 -6.30
C ASP A 463 11.11 11.27 -7.03
N TYR A 464 10.25 10.49 -6.35
CA TYR A 464 9.76 9.23 -6.91
C TYR A 464 8.68 9.40 -7.97
N PHE A 465 7.87 10.43 -7.89
CA PHE A 465 6.98 10.79 -8.99
C PHE A 465 7.76 11.26 -10.22
N PHE A 466 8.87 11.99 -10.01
CA PHE A 466 9.80 12.33 -11.08
C PHE A 466 10.44 11.09 -11.72
N TYR A 467 10.97 10.16 -10.92
CA TYR A 467 11.57 8.92 -11.44
C TYR A 467 10.55 8.06 -12.19
N SER A 468 9.29 8.10 -11.79
CA SER A 468 8.15 7.40 -12.42
C SER A 468 7.62 8.09 -13.68
N GLY A 469 8.21 9.23 -14.08
CA GLY A 469 7.81 9.97 -15.30
C GLY A 469 6.56 10.85 -15.13
N TRP A 470 6.16 11.18 -13.90
CA TRP A 470 4.97 11.98 -13.59
C TRP A 470 5.30 13.43 -13.22
N THR A 471 6.31 14.02 -13.87
CA THR A 471 6.85 15.35 -13.54
C THR A 471 5.90 16.51 -13.77
N ASP A 472 5.04 16.41 -14.76
CA ASP A 472 4.11 17.50 -15.10
C ASP A 472 3.00 17.70 -14.06
N LEU A 473 2.85 16.74 -13.14
CA LEU A 473 1.84 16.75 -12.08
C LEU A 473 2.37 17.33 -10.75
N VAL A 474 3.66 17.62 -10.69
CA VAL A 474 4.33 18.17 -9.49
C VAL A 474 4.52 19.66 -9.67
N SER A 475 3.46 20.44 -9.65
CA SER A 475 3.59 21.90 -9.69
C SER A 475 3.37 22.51 -8.32
N THR A 476 4.46 22.85 -7.65
CA THR A 476 4.68 24.15 -6.99
C THR A 476 6.16 24.27 -6.64
N PRO A 477 6.87 25.31 -7.09
CA PRO A 477 8.26 25.53 -6.66
C PRO A 477 8.25 26.02 -5.22
N THR A 478 8.45 25.13 -4.26
CA THR A 478 8.86 25.52 -2.92
C THR A 478 10.38 25.58 -2.90
N ALA A 479 10.91 26.66 -2.35
CA ALA A 479 12.34 26.95 -2.30
C ALA A 479 13.15 25.73 -1.86
N THR A 480 14.13 25.35 -2.66
CA THR A 480 15.09 24.29 -2.39
C THR A 480 15.86 24.63 -1.12
N ILE A 481 15.47 24.04 0.01
CA ILE A 481 16.33 24.00 1.19
C ILE A 481 17.20 22.76 1.00
N THR A 482 18.45 22.96 0.65
CA THR A 482 19.46 21.91 0.63
C THR A 482 19.60 21.38 2.06
N PRO A 483 19.31 20.11 2.34
CA PRO A 483 19.47 19.59 3.69
C PRO A 483 20.96 19.55 4.01
N THR A 484 21.37 20.34 4.97
CA THR A 484 22.69 20.22 5.58
C THR A 484 22.69 18.96 6.40
N LEU A 485 23.31 17.91 5.89
CA LEU A 485 23.55 16.68 6.63
C LEU A 485 24.45 17.00 7.83
N THR A 486 23.86 17.01 9.01
CA THR A 486 24.65 17.03 10.25
C THR A 486 25.21 15.61 10.44
N PRO A 487 26.53 15.42 10.52
CA PRO A 487 27.09 14.10 10.78
C PRO A 487 26.59 13.60 12.12
N MET A 488 25.86 12.49 12.15
CA MET A 488 25.53 11.81 13.39
C MET A 488 26.79 11.12 13.93
N SER A 489 27.11 11.42 15.19
CA SER A 489 28.19 10.74 15.89
C SER A 489 27.85 9.25 16.08
N ILE A 490 28.73 8.38 15.65
CA ILE A 490 28.64 6.93 15.89
C ILE A 490 28.60 6.70 17.41
N PRO A 491 27.58 6.00 17.94
CA PRO A 491 27.61 5.62 19.34
C PRO A 491 28.81 4.67 19.56
N SER A 492 29.83 5.10 20.29
CA SER A 492 30.87 4.21 20.74
C SER A 492 30.28 3.28 21.81
N PHE A 493 29.97 2.05 21.41
CA PHE A 493 29.60 0.99 22.36
C PHE A 493 30.87 0.58 23.18
N VAL A 494 31.15 1.30 24.25
CA VAL A 494 32.05 0.85 25.27
C VAL A 494 31.23 0.06 26.28
N GLY A 495 30.97 -1.21 25.96
CA GLY A 495 30.43 -2.18 26.90
C GLY A 495 31.60 -2.81 27.64
N THR A 496 31.77 -2.52 28.94
CA THR A 496 32.57 -3.33 29.82
C THR A 496 31.87 -4.66 30.07
N PRO A 497 32.52 -5.81 29.93
CA PRO A 497 31.91 -7.08 30.30
C PRO A 497 31.72 -7.10 31.83
N ALA A 498 30.52 -7.45 32.24
CA ALA A 498 30.26 -7.76 33.67
C ALA A 498 30.97 -9.04 34.09
N PRO A 499 31.37 -9.20 35.38
CA PRO A 499 32.20 -10.26 35.87
C PRO A 499 31.56 -11.65 35.84
#